data_0d9ebcd956814fcd9add9498a00c19ca
#
_entry.id   0d9ebcd956814fcd9add9498a00c19ca
#
_cell.length_a   1.000
_cell.length_b   1.000
_cell.length_c   1.000
_cell.angle_alpha   90.00
_cell.angle_beta   90.00
_cell.angle_gamma   90.00
#
_symmetry.space_group_name_H-M   'P 1'
#
loop_
_entity.id
_entity.type
_entity.pdbx_description
1 polymer ?
#
loop_
_entity_poly.entity_id
_entity_poly.type
_entity_poly.pdbx_seq_one_letter_code
_entity_poly.pdbx_strand_id
1 'polypeptide(L)'
;MRARKWAPDSERTPTIARQGGHKWPVRLTAFSAAVLTAAAVAGCSSSSAGTANSGGGSSSGSGSTYTIHVIVSQTGSSSFLGSEEAAALNALAKHVNATGGIDGDQLAFAISDNQSTASTSVSLASPLVSQVPVLLVGSITATDKPVDDLATSNGPVVYDLSPGDHPTPGSYVYSASNSTTNQTQAFINFAKAKGWTKVAVINSTDSSGQDGWTNIQKAVANSGGAVTVTDHESFDPTAVTVTTQLAKIKASNPQAILIWTTGTPLGTVLSGMQQLGMESLPAMTTNGNASTSQLGQMTGKLPAQLYFPGAPFMAGVQNLTGQTKTQVQAFDAAMSAAGNKVPDEGNALAWDPALILVSALKKLGLGATAAQIHQYIDSLSGFAGINGTYNFTDKSIPDNRGLTINSVYIAEWNKAQGDWTAASGPAGNGQP
;
A
#
# COMPACT_ATOMS: atom_id res chain seq x y z
N MET A 1 -13.67 50.35 42.81
CA MET A 1 -13.04 49.98 44.13
C MET A 1 -12.11 48.80 43.91
N ARG A 2 -10.82 49.02 44.21
CA ARG A 2 -9.71 48.11 44.48
C ARG A 2 -9.47 46.89 43.55
N ALA A 3 -8.52 47.09 42.64
CA ALA A 3 -7.69 46.06 41.99
C ALA A 3 -6.88 45.28 43.02
N ARG A 4 -6.76 43.98 42.86
CA ARG A 4 -5.73 43.16 43.50
C ARG A 4 -4.76 42.66 42.43
N LYS A 5 -3.52 43.14 42.53
CA LYS A 5 -2.32 42.66 41.84
C LYS A 5 -2.00 41.25 42.33
N TRP A 6 -1.66 40.36 41.44
CA TRP A 6 -0.97 39.10 41.74
C TRP A 6 0.47 39.23 41.23
N ALA A 7 1.43 38.99 42.15
CA ALA A 7 2.86 38.90 41.88
C ALA A 7 3.26 37.42 41.66
N PRO A 8 4.31 37.14 40.85
CA PRO A 8 4.75 35.76 40.62
C PRO A 8 5.69 35.28 41.71
N ASP A 9 5.49 34.04 42.17
CA ASP A 9 6.39 33.36 43.12
C ASP A 9 7.51 32.64 42.38
N SER A 10 8.70 32.77 42.96
CA SER A 10 10.02 32.37 42.53
C SER A 10 10.27 30.84 42.62
N GLU A 11 11.00 30.40 41.65
CA GLU A 11 11.98 29.28 41.60
C GLU A 11 12.15 28.37 42.83
N ARG A 12 11.89 27.09 42.67
CA ARG A 12 12.59 26.02 43.40
C ARG A 12 13.02 24.91 42.46
N THR A 13 14.33 24.84 42.24
CA THR A 13 15.05 23.76 41.62
C THR A 13 15.14 22.57 42.56
N PRO A 14 14.82 21.32 42.18
CA PRO A 14 15.17 20.16 43.00
C PRO A 14 16.58 19.68 42.67
N THR A 15 17.40 19.62 43.68
CA THR A 15 18.74 19.02 43.71
C THR A 15 18.67 17.52 43.52
N ILE A 16 19.37 17.01 42.49
CA ILE A 16 19.51 15.55 42.24
C ILE A 16 20.64 15.04 43.11
N ALA A 17 20.31 14.16 44.04
CA ALA A 17 21.26 13.38 44.82
C ALA A 17 21.93 12.31 43.99
N ARG A 18 23.26 12.30 43.90
CA ARG A 18 24.11 11.25 43.38
C ARG A 18 24.02 10.01 44.29
N GLN A 19 23.61 8.88 43.75
CA GLN A 19 23.89 7.57 44.37
C GLN A 19 24.70 6.66 43.41
N GLY A 20 25.79 6.27 43.88
CA GLY A 20 26.61 5.07 43.89
C GLY A 20 26.65 4.19 42.64
N GLY A 21 27.86 4.14 42.04
CA GLY A 21 28.17 3.24 40.96
C GLY A 21 28.22 1.76 41.36
N HIS A 22 27.64 0.91 40.53
CA HIS A 22 27.94 -0.51 40.48
C HIS A 22 28.74 -0.82 39.22
N LYS A 23 29.99 -1.22 39.41
CA LYS A 23 30.88 -1.71 38.35
C LYS A 23 30.54 -3.16 38.05
N TRP A 24 30.14 -3.46 36.80
CA TRP A 24 30.07 -4.81 36.28
C TRP A 24 31.33 -5.08 35.44
N PRO A 25 31.95 -6.27 35.55
CA PRO A 25 33.18 -6.57 34.79
C PRO A 25 32.86 -6.97 33.36
N VAL A 26 33.49 -6.27 32.42
CA VAL A 26 33.56 -6.62 30.99
C VAL A 26 34.49 -7.80 30.85
N ARG A 27 34.02 -8.96 30.41
CA ARG A 27 34.88 -10.05 29.92
C ARG A 27 35.12 -9.84 28.43
N LEU A 28 36.33 -9.45 28.10
CA LEU A 28 36.86 -9.52 26.73
C LEU A 28 37.19 -11.00 26.42
N THR A 29 36.52 -11.56 25.43
CA THR A 29 36.98 -12.77 24.74
C THR A 29 37.64 -12.35 23.42
N ALA A 30 38.92 -12.51 23.36
CA ALA A 30 39.76 -12.36 22.16
C ALA A 30 39.50 -13.53 21.22
N PHE A 31 39.06 -13.26 19.98
CA PHE A 31 39.11 -14.25 18.90
C PHE A 31 40.32 -13.94 18.00
N SER A 32 41.21 -14.92 17.95
CA SER A 32 42.42 -14.92 17.17
C SER A 32 42.10 -15.01 15.67
N ALA A 33 42.66 -14.11 14.89
CA ALA A 33 42.68 -14.17 13.43
C ALA A 33 43.75 -15.15 12.96
N ALA A 34 43.34 -16.18 12.23
CA ALA A 34 44.26 -17.04 11.48
C ALA A 34 44.40 -16.51 10.05
N VAL A 35 45.59 -16.05 9.73
CA VAL A 35 46.02 -15.68 8.39
C VAL A 35 46.46 -16.95 7.66
N LEU A 36 45.83 -17.27 6.54
CA LEU A 36 46.26 -18.30 5.59
C LEU A 36 46.75 -17.61 4.31
N THR A 37 48.05 -17.57 4.14
CA THR A 37 48.73 -17.23 2.89
C THR A 37 48.67 -18.43 1.95
N ALA A 38 48.17 -18.24 0.73
CA ALA A 38 48.30 -19.21 -0.36
C ALA A 38 49.12 -18.60 -1.50
N ALA A 39 50.15 -19.29 -1.87
CA ALA A 39 51.18 -18.91 -2.82
C ALA A 39 50.70 -18.98 -4.28
N ALA A 40 51.17 -18.03 -5.06
CA ALA A 40 51.08 -18.01 -6.52
C ALA A 40 52.01 -19.05 -7.15
N VAL A 41 51.51 -19.83 -8.10
CA VAL A 41 52.31 -20.61 -9.04
C VAL A 41 51.98 -20.12 -10.45
N ALA A 42 52.96 -19.47 -11.06
CA ALA A 42 52.99 -19.14 -12.47
C ALA A 42 53.40 -20.38 -13.28
N GLY A 43 52.60 -20.71 -14.30
CA GLY A 43 52.94 -21.74 -15.28
C GLY A 43 52.65 -21.23 -16.68
N CYS A 44 53.71 -20.86 -17.40
CA CYS A 44 53.70 -20.66 -18.85
C CYS A 44 53.89 -22.01 -19.54
N SER A 45 53.11 -22.32 -20.56
CA SER A 45 53.56 -23.02 -21.77
C SER A 45 52.48 -23.06 -22.86
N SER A 46 52.79 -22.46 -23.97
CA SER A 46 52.98 -22.92 -25.33
C SER A 46 51.73 -23.28 -26.14
N SER A 47 51.66 -22.51 -27.20
CA SER A 47 50.86 -22.59 -28.44
C SER A 47 50.74 -23.98 -29.08
N SER A 48 49.56 -24.35 -29.51
CA SER A 48 49.35 -25.12 -30.72
C SER A 48 48.09 -24.69 -31.45
N ALA A 49 48.20 -24.39 -32.69
CA ALA A 49 47.15 -24.05 -33.64
C ALA A 49 46.30 -25.29 -33.96
N GLY A 50 44.98 -25.14 -33.96
CA GLY A 50 44.03 -26.18 -34.32
C GLY A 50 42.69 -25.59 -34.78
N THR A 51 42.55 -25.54 -36.07
CA THR A 51 41.37 -25.62 -36.91
C THR A 51 40.02 -25.05 -36.40
N ALA A 52 39.53 -24.07 -37.14
CA ALA A 52 38.15 -23.52 -37.09
C ALA A 52 37.09 -24.63 -37.20
N ASN A 53 36.17 -24.65 -36.22
CA ASN A 53 34.86 -25.27 -36.40
C ASN A 53 33.84 -24.18 -36.03
N SER A 54 33.10 -23.73 -37.03
CA SER A 54 31.99 -22.79 -36.95
C SER A 54 30.80 -23.50 -36.31
N GLY A 55 30.75 -23.47 -34.98
CA GLY A 55 29.57 -23.82 -34.21
C GLY A 55 28.91 -22.52 -33.82
N GLY A 56 27.70 -22.26 -34.33
CA GLY A 56 26.89 -21.13 -33.96
C GLY A 56 26.56 -21.13 -32.45
N GLY A 57 27.34 -20.39 -31.69
CA GLY A 57 27.06 -20.03 -30.33
C GLY A 57 25.95 -18.97 -30.36
N SER A 58 24.76 -19.34 -30.00
CA SER A 58 23.76 -18.35 -29.60
C SER A 58 24.39 -17.54 -28.46
N SER A 59 24.84 -16.35 -28.76
CA SER A 59 25.15 -15.34 -27.74
C SER A 59 23.81 -15.03 -27.05
N SER A 60 23.56 -15.67 -25.91
CA SER A 60 22.63 -15.12 -24.94
C SER A 60 23.18 -13.75 -24.57
N GLY A 61 22.66 -12.71 -25.22
CA GLY A 61 22.96 -11.33 -24.90
C GLY A 61 22.60 -11.12 -23.44
N SER A 62 23.61 -10.87 -22.61
CA SER A 62 23.38 -10.33 -21.29
C SER A 62 22.93 -8.89 -21.50
N GLY A 63 21.60 -8.71 -21.64
CA GLY A 63 21.02 -7.37 -21.58
C GLY A 63 21.43 -6.69 -20.28
N SER A 64 21.53 -5.37 -20.30
CA SER A 64 21.72 -4.61 -19.07
C SER A 64 20.49 -4.74 -18.15
N THR A 65 20.56 -4.21 -16.94
CA THR A 65 19.43 -4.19 -16.01
C THR A 65 18.96 -2.76 -15.84
N TYR A 66 17.69 -2.51 -16.15
CA TYR A 66 17.02 -1.26 -15.81
C TYR A 66 16.41 -1.38 -14.43
N THR A 67 16.70 -0.41 -13.56
CA THR A 67 16.26 -0.45 -12.15
C THR A 67 15.29 0.68 -11.86
N ILE A 68 14.11 0.33 -11.33
CA ILE A 68 13.16 1.29 -10.76
C ILE A 68 13.33 1.29 -9.24
N HIS A 69 13.49 2.48 -8.64
CA HIS A 69 13.62 2.62 -7.20
C HIS A 69 12.24 2.64 -6.53
N VAL A 70 12.17 1.96 -5.39
CA VAL A 70 10.94 1.75 -4.61
C VAL A 70 11.23 1.98 -3.13
N ILE A 71 10.37 2.72 -2.46
CA ILE A 71 10.46 2.96 -1.01
C ILE A 71 9.15 2.48 -0.39
N VAL A 72 9.19 1.39 0.38
CA VAL A 72 8.00 0.76 1.00
C VAL A 72 8.29 0.33 2.43
N SER A 73 7.24 0.07 3.21
CA SER A 73 7.35 -0.30 4.63
C SER A 73 7.58 -1.81 4.78
N GLN A 74 8.83 -2.27 4.66
CA GLN A 74 9.14 -3.69 4.89
C GLN A 74 9.22 -4.06 6.37
N THR A 75 9.38 -3.06 7.25
CA THR A 75 9.34 -3.21 8.71
C THR A 75 8.43 -2.15 9.34
N GLY A 76 8.10 -2.30 10.63
CA GLY A 76 7.20 -1.40 11.36
C GLY A 76 5.73 -1.78 11.26
N SER A 77 4.85 -0.82 11.56
CA SER A 77 3.39 -1.06 11.73
C SER A 77 2.66 -1.44 10.43
N SER A 78 3.22 -1.11 9.28
CA SER A 78 2.65 -1.37 7.94
C SER A 78 3.45 -2.39 7.14
N SER A 79 4.29 -3.19 7.81
CA SER A 79 5.22 -4.14 7.16
C SER A 79 4.52 -5.23 6.33
N PHE A 80 3.28 -5.56 6.67
CA PHE A 80 2.47 -6.49 5.88
C PHE A 80 2.21 -5.91 4.46
N LEU A 81 1.84 -4.63 4.33
CA LEU A 81 1.65 -3.97 3.03
C LEU A 81 2.96 -3.91 2.23
N GLY A 82 4.02 -3.38 2.81
CA GLY A 82 5.30 -3.22 2.11
C GLY A 82 5.92 -4.55 1.69
N SER A 83 5.69 -5.63 2.45
CA SER A 83 6.13 -6.98 2.05
C SER A 83 5.31 -7.52 0.87
N GLU A 84 4.02 -7.26 0.83
CA GLU A 84 3.10 -7.65 -0.25
C GLU A 84 3.38 -6.84 -1.53
N GLU A 85 3.61 -5.53 -1.40
CA GLU A 85 4.05 -4.65 -2.49
C GLU A 85 5.37 -5.14 -3.10
N ALA A 86 6.37 -5.42 -2.27
CA ALA A 86 7.66 -5.95 -2.71
C ALA A 86 7.53 -7.32 -3.42
N ALA A 87 6.65 -8.19 -2.93
CA ALA A 87 6.39 -9.48 -3.55
C ALA A 87 5.78 -9.33 -4.94
N ALA A 88 4.81 -8.42 -5.12
CA ALA A 88 4.18 -8.14 -6.40
C ALA A 88 5.17 -7.54 -7.42
N LEU A 89 6.00 -6.58 -7.01
CA LEU A 89 7.02 -5.99 -7.85
C LEU A 89 8.04 -7.04 -8.34
N ASN A 90 8.49 -7.90 -7.44
CA ASN A 90 9.41 -8.99 -7.80
C ASN A 90 8.74 -10.03 -8.74
N ALA A 91 7.46 -10.33 -8.54
CA ALA A 91 6.70 -11.20 -9.44
C ALA A 91 6.52 -10.57 -10.83
N LEU A 92 6.21 -9.27 -10.89
CA LEU A 92 6.10 -8.51 -12.13
C LEU A 92 7.44 -8.47 -12.88
N ALA A 93 8.55 -8.19 -12.18
CA ALA A 93 9.87 -8.19 -12.80
C ALA A 93 10.18 -9.55 -13.44
N LYS A 94 9.94 -10.65 -12.73
CA LYS A 94 10.10 -12.02 -13.27
C LYS A 94 9.22 -12.23 -14.50
N HIS A 95 7.95 -11.84 -14.46
CA HIS A 95 7.01 -11.97 -15.56
C HIS A 95 7.47 -11.17 -16.80
N VAL A 96 7.88 -9.91 -16.63
CA VAL A 96 8.39 -9.05 -17.70
C VAL A 96 9.67 -9.63 -18.29
N ASN A 97 10.60 -10.06 -17.45
CA ASN A 97 11.90 -10.62 -17.87
C ASN A 97 11.72 -11.95 -18.63
N ALA A 98 10.77 -12.79 -18.22
CA ALA A 98 10.46 -14.03 -18.92
C ALA A 98 9.89 -13.79 -20.33
N THR A 99 9.34 -12.61 -20.62
CA THR A 99 8.81 -12.21 -21.92
C THR A 99 9.79 -11.33 -22.73
N GLY A 100 11.06 -11.28 -22.36
CA GLY A 100 12.12 -10.56 -23.07
C GLY A 100 12.51 -9.21 -22.48
N GLY A 101 12.00 -8.87 -21.28
CA GLY A 101 12.36 -7.66 -20.57
C GLY A 101 11.74 -6.39 -21.19
N ILE A 102 12.50 -5.30 -21.12
CA ILE A 102 12.19 -4.02 -21.78
C ILE A 102 13.30 -3.75 -22.79
N ASP A 103 12.98 -3.82 -24.07
CA ASP A 103 13.92 -3.66 -25.19
C ASP A 103 15.14 -4.61 -25.11
N GLY A 104 14.97 -5.77 -24.51
CA GLY A 104 16.02 -6.79 -24.28
C GLY A 104 16.77 -6.65 -22.95
N ASP A 105 16.57 -5.58 -22.22
CA ASP A 105 17.14 -5.38 -20.87
C ASP A 105 16.24 -5.98 -19.79
N GLN A 106 16.86 -6.43 -18.71
CA GLN A 106 16.16 -6.98 -17.55
C GLN A 106 15.57 -5.84 -16.71
N LEU A 107 14.35 -6.03 -16.19
CA LEU A 107 13.75 -5.14 -15.20
C LEU A 107 14.12 -5.61 -13.78
N ALA A 108 14.49 -4.67 -12.93
CA ALA A 108 14.64 -4.87 -11.49
C ALA A 108 13.99 -3.75 -10.69
N PHE A 109 13.59 -4.05 -9.46
CA PHE A 109 13.12 -3.06 -8.48
C PHE A 109 14.13 -2.99 -7.34
N ALA A 110 14.69 -1.79 -7.08
CA ALA A 110 15.54 -1.53 -5.91
C ALA A 110 14.66 -1.08 -4.75
N ILE A 111 14.33 -2.02 -3.87
CA ILE A 111 13.38 -1.82 -2.78
C ILE A 111 14.12 -1.39 -1.51
N SER A 112 13.73 -0.25 -0.96
CA SER A 112 14.25 0.33 0.29
C SER A 112 13.16 0.35 1.35
N ASP A 113 13.54 0.01 2.60
CA ASP A 113 12.62 -0.03 3.75
C ASP A 113 12.51 1.34 4.42
N ASN A 114 11.33 1.94 4.41
CA ASN A 114 11.05 3.20 5.13
C ASN A 114 10.69 2.99 6.61
N GLN A 115 10.64 1.74 7.09
CA GLN A 115 10.36 1.38 8.48
C GLN A 115 9.00 1.93 8.99
N SER A 116 8.05 2.13 8.10
CA SER A 116 6.73 2.76 8.38
C SER A 116 6.85 4.18 8.97
N THR A 117 7.91 4.92 8.63
CA THR A 117 8.14 6.27 9.15
C THR A 117 8.36 7.30 8.04
N ALA A 118 7.67 8.44 8.16
CA ALA A 118 7.74 9.57 7.22
C ALA A 118 9.17 10.09 7.02
N SER A 119 9.92 10.27 8.11
CA SER A 119 11.29 10.81 8.04
C SER A 119 12.26 9.89 7.31
N THR A 120 12.08 8.57 7.43
CA THR A 120 12.89 7.60 6.69
C THR A 120 12.52 7.62 5.20
N SER A 121 11.22 7.70 4.84
CA SER A 121 10.79 7.86 3.45
C SER A 121 11.45 9.08 2.79
N VAL A 122 11.38 10.26 3.43
CA VAL A 122 12.02 11.49 2.92
C VAL A 122 13.54 11.34 2.80
N SER A 123 14.19 10.72 3.80
CA SER A 123 15.65 10.52 3.79
C SER A 123 16.11 9.61 2.65
N LEU A 124 15.31 8.58 2.32
CA LEU A 124 15.57 7.66 1.21
C LEU A 124 15.27 8.30 -0.15
N ALA A 125 14.20 9.10 -0.25
CA ALA A 125 13.78 9.74 -1.50
C ALA A 125 14.69 10.91 -1.91
N SER A 126 15.12 11.74 -0.94
CA SER A 126 15.85 12.98 -1.20
C SER A 126 17.07 12.84 -2.15
N PRO A 127 17.94 11.82 -2.02
CA PRO A 127 19.03 11.66 -2.97
C PRO A 127 18.58 11.18 -4.35
N LEU A 128 17.42 10.54 -4.45
CA LEU A 128 16.93 9.93 -5.69
C LEU A 128 16.21 10.94 -6.61
N VAL A 129 15.51 11.93 -6.05
CA VAL A 129 14.66 12.85 -6.82
C VAL A 129 15.37 13.63 -7.94
N SER A 130 16.69 13.80 -7.85
CA SER A 130 17.50 14.42 -8.91
C SER A 130 18.17 13.41 -9.86
N GLN A 131 18.05 12.12 -9.59
CA GLN A 131 18.81 11.08 -10.28
C GLN A 131 17.94 10.14 -11.11
N VAL A 132 16.67 9.97 -10.75
CA VAL A 132 15.77 9.01 -11.38
C VAL A 132 14.58 9.71 -12.05
N PRO A 133 14.05 9.18 -13.17
CA PRO A 133 12.88 9.75 -13.82
C PRO A 133 11.57 9.35 -13.10
N VAL A 134 11.60 8.30 -12.27
CA VAL A 134 10.42 7.74 -11.58
C VAL A 134 10.80 7.13 -10.26
N LEU A 135 9.88 7.23 -9.29
CA LEU A 135 9.98 6.66 -7.96
C LEU A 135 8.61 6.07 -7.56
N LEU A 136 8.59 4.84 -7.05
CA LEU A 136 7.43 4.26 -6.39
C LEU A 136 7.56 4.45 -4.88
N VAL A 137 6.51 4.92 -4.22
CA VAL A 137 6.51 5.18 -2.77
C VAL A 137 5.29 4.53 -2.13
N GLY A 138 5.48 3.80 -1.05
CA GLY A 138 4.43 3.11 -0.28
C GLY A 138 4.80 3.05 1.20
N SER A 139 3.99 2.55 2.04
CA SER A 139 2.78 1.72 1.85
C SER A 139 1.52 2.36 2.42
N ILE A 140 1.65 3.49 3.10
CA ILE A 140 0.55 4.22 3.74
C ILE A 140 0.73 5.73 3.51
N THR A 141 -0.35 6.49 3.51
CA THR A 141 -0.36 7.94 3.32
C THR A 141 0.66 8.68 4.21
N ALA A 142 0.90 8.20 5.43
CA ALA A 142 1.88 8.81 6.33
C ALA A 142 3.34 8.68 5.84
N THR A 143 3.64 7.70 4.98
CA THR A 143 4.98 7.49 4.40
C THR A 143 5.10 8.02 2.98
N ASP A 144 4.01 8.11 2.22
CA ASP A 144 3.99 8.52 0.82
C ASP A 144 3.96 10.05 0.71
N LYS A 145 2.93 10.67 1.28
CA LYS A 145 2.69 12.11 1.20
C LYS A 145 3.89 13.01 1.52
N PRO A 146 4.75 12.73 2.52
CA PRO A 146 5.93 13.56 2.77
C PRO A 146 6.98 13.54 1.65
N VAL A 147 6.90 12.58 0.71
CA VAL A 147 7.78 12.49 -0.47
C VAL A 147 7.23 13.32 -1.63
N ASP A 148 5.93 13.56 -1.71
CA ASP A 148 5.29 14.34 -2.77
C ASP A 148 5.88 15.73 -2.92
N ASP A 149 6.18 16.36 -1.78
CA ASP A 149 6.76 17.71 -1.75
C ASP A 149 8.18 17.78 -2.36
N LEU A 150 8.82 16.61 -2.57
CA LEU A 150 10.11 16.52 -3.25
C LEU A 150 9.96 16.45 -4.78
N ALA A 151 8.79 16.04 -5.28
CA ALA A 151 8.49 16.00 -6.70
C ALA A 151 8.23 17.41 -7.21
N THR A 152 9.00 17.83 -8.21
CA THR A 152 8.84 19.14 -8.85
C THR A 152 8.06 19.02 -10.17
N SER A 153 7.77 20.16 -10.83
CA SER A 153 7.19 20.17 -12.17
C SER A 153 8.09 19.58 -13.28
N ASN A 154 9.32 19.18 -12.93
CA ASN A 154 10.27 18.52 -13.82
C ASN A 154 10.52 17.05 -13.44
N GLY A 155 9.85 16.56 -12.44
CA GLY A 155 9.99 15.19 -11.95
C GLY A 155 10.84 15.06 -10.67
N PRO A 156 11.07 13.82 -10.23
CA PRO A 156 10.63 12.56 -10.83
C PRO A 156 9.10 12.42 -10.89
N VAL A 157 8.61 11.51 -11.72
CA VAL A 157 7.25 10.99 -11.53
C VAL A 157 7.26 10.18 -10.22
N VAL A 158 6.45 10.58 -9.26
CA VAL A 158 6.21 9.83 -8.02
C VAL A 158 4.88 9.10 -8.17
N TYR A 159 4.89 7.80 -7.90
CA TYR A 159 3.66 7.01 -7.86
C TYR A 159 3.44 6.48 -6.45
N ASP A 160 2.48 7.07 -5.74
CA ASP A 160 2.11 6.66 -4.38
C ASP A 160 1.31 5.38 -4.43
N LEU A 161 1.69 4.42 -3.61
CA LEU A 161 1.01 3.12 -3.52
C LEU A 161 -0.14 3.13 -2.51
N SER A 162 -0.39 4.26 -1.85
CA SER A 162 -1.47 4.45 -0.89
C SER A 162 -2.71 5.12 -1.53
N PRO A 163 -3.93 4.72 -1.18
CA PRO A 163 -5.16 5.35 -1.68
C PRO A 163 -5.54 6.65 -0.98
N GLY A 164 -4.91 7.00 0.13
CA GLY A 164 -5.27 8.19 0.95
C GLY A 164 -4.60 9.48 0.51
N ASP A 165 -3.72 9.45 -0.50
CA ASP A 165 -3.12 10.65 -1.06
C ASP A 165 -4.04 11.29 -2.10
N HIS A 166 -3.95 12.62 -2.19
CA HIS A 166 -4.78 13.42 -3.09
C HIS A 166 -3.91 14.35 -3.95
N PRO A 167 -3.09 13.78 -4.86
CA PRO A 167 -2.24 14.60 -5.71
C PRO A 167 -3.05 15.52 -6.62
N THR A 168 -2.54 16.72 -6.82
CA THR A 168 -3.18 17.70 -7.70
C THR A 168 -3.19 17.18 -9.16
N PRO A 169 -4.33 17.22 -9.85
CA PRO A 169 -4.40 16.83 -11.24
C PRO A 169 -3.37 17.57 -12.11
N GLY A 170 -2.62 16.82 -12.92
CA GLY A 170 -1.54 17.35 -13.77
C GLY A 170 -0.21 17.57 -13.04
N SER A 171 -0.09 17.22 -11.76
CA SER A 171 1.20 17.13 -11.08
C SER A 171 1.96 15.88 -11.50
N TYR A 172 3.25 15.81 -11.13
CA TYR A 172 4.09 14.63 -11.36
C TYR A 172 3.88 13.53 -10.32
N VAL A 173 2.90 13.70 -9.42
CA VAL A 173 2.49 12.71 -8.43
C VAL A 173 1.23 12.01 -8.91
N TYR A 174 1.23 10.70 -8.87
CA TYR A 174 0.09 9.82 -9.15
C TYR A 174 -0.20 8.96 -7.93
N SER A 175 -1.44 8.50 -7.77
CA SER A 175 -1.78 7.64 -6.65
C SER A 175 -2.45 6.35 -7.14
N ALA A 176 -2.06 5.24 -6.51
CA ALA A 176 -2.55 3.90 -6.85
C ALA A 176 -3.97 3.66 -6.34
N SER A 177 -4.62 2.64 -6.91
CA SER A 177 -5.93 2.15 -6.50
C SER A 177 -7.05 3.20 -6.55
N ASN A 178 -8.17 2.90 -5.94
CA ASN A 178 -9.31 3.82 -5.85
C ASN A 178 -9.15 4.79 -4.68
N SER A 179 -9.58 6.04 -4.87
CA SER A 179 -9.53 7.06 -3.81
C SER A 179 -10.40 6.69 -2.62
N THR A 180 -10.06 7.22 -1.44
CA THR A 180 -10.89 7.12 -0.23
C THR A 180 -12.32 7.60 -0.50
N THR A 181 -12.50 8.62 -1.34
CA THR A 181 -13.83 9.10 -1.76
C THR A 181 -14.64 8.01 -2.45
N ASN A 182 -14.05 7.29 -3.41
CA ASN A 182 -14.72 6.20 -4.12
C ASN A 182 -15.01 5.02 -3.20
N GLN A 183 -14.06 4.66 -2.35
CA GLN A 183 -14.18 3.54 -1.40
C GLN A 183 -15.32 3.79 -0.40
N THR A 184 -15.36 4.96 0.21
CA THR A 184 -16.40 5.30 1.20
C THR A 184 -17.77 5.42 0.56
N GLN A 185 -17.86 5.99 -0.65
CA GLN A 185 -19.13 6.04 -1.39
C GLN A 185 -19.63 4.64 -1.75
N ALA A 186 -18.74 3.73 -2.18
CA ALA A 186 -19.10 2.34 -2.46
C ALA A 186 -19.59 1.61 -1.20
N PHE A 187 -18.99 1.85 -0.03
CA PHE A 187 -19.50 1.31 1.23
C PHE A 187 -20.88 1.81 1.60
N ILE A 188 -21.16 3.09 1.40
CA ILE A 188 -22.50 3.64 1.67
C ILE A 188 -23.54 3.09 0.67
N ASN A 189 -23.16 2.91 -0.60
CA ASN A 189 -24.01 2.23 -1.60
C ASN A 189 -24.31 0.80 -1.18
N PHE A 190 -23.28 0.06 -0.74
CA PHE A 190 -23.40 -1.31 -0.26
C PHE A 190 -24.27 -1.41 1.00
N ALA A 191 -24.06 -0.53 1.98
CA ALA A 191 -24.90 -0.45 3.17
C ALA A 191 -26.39 -0.26 2.79
N LYS A 192 -26.65 0.66 1.85
CA LYS A 192 -28.00 0.88 1.32
C LYS A 192 -28.56 -0.39 0.64
N ALA A 193 -27.77 -1.07 -0.18
CA ALA A 193 -28.18 -2.31 -0.86
C ALA A 193 -28.47 -3.45 0.13
N LYS A 194 -27.75 -3.51 1.27
CA LYS A 194 -28.00 -4.45 2.37
C LYS A 194 -29.16 -4.05 3.29
N GLY A 195 -29.77 -2.87 3.08
CA GLY A 195 -30.81 -2.35 3.97
C GLY A 195 -30.28 -1.82 5.30
N TRP A 196 -28.97 -1.57 5.41
CA TRP A 196 -28.37 -0.96 6.60
C TRP A 196 -28.53 0.54 6.55
N THR A 197 -29.55 1.05 7.20
CA THR A 197 -29.87 2.48 7.26
C THR A 197 -29.17 3.21 8.40
N LYS A 198 -28.62 2.44 9.37
CA LYS A 198 -27.95 2.94 10.57
C LYS A 198 -26.56 2.32 10.67
N VAL A 199 -25.54 3.12 10.48
CA VAL A 199 -24.16 2.69 10.61
C VAL A 199 -23.45 3.48 11.73
N ALA A 200 -22.48 2.89 12.39
CA ALA A 200 -21.56 3.61 13.25
C ALA A 200 -20.20 3.72 12.59
N VAL A 201 -19.37 4.67 13.06
CA VAL A 201 -18.03 4.88 12.55
C VAL A 201 -17.05 4.94 13.70
N ILE A 202 -15.92 4.24 13.55
CA ILE A 202 -14.74 4.41 14.40
C ILE A 202 -13.51 4.63 13.50
N ASN A 203 -12.74 5.69 13.74
CA ASN A 203 -11.54 5.98 12.96
C ASN A 203 -10.34 6.32 13.85
N SER A 204 -9.12 6.06 13.35
CA SER A 204 -7.90 6.57 13.98
C SER A 204 -7.76 8.08 13.79
N THR A 205 -6.98 8.72 14.68
CA THR A 205 -6.74 10.17 14.62
C THR A 205 -5.57 10.56 13.69
N ASP A 206 -4.94 9.60 13.04
CA ASP A 206 -3.93 9.84 12.00
C ASP A 206 -4.54 10.35 10.69
N SER A 207 -3.68 10.67 9.71
CA SER A 207 -4.10 11.22 8.41
C SER A 207 -5.07 10.29 7.67
N SER A 208 -4.83 8.97 7.70
CA SER A 208 -5.72 7.97 7.07
C SER A 208 -7.11 7.98 7.70
N GLY A 209 -7.17 7.95 9.05
CA GLY A 209 -8.44 7.95 9.77
C GLY A 209 -9.24 9.24 9.56
N GLN A 210 -8.57 10.40 9.55
CA GLN A 210 -9.20 11.71 9.32
C GLN A 210 -9.74 11.85 7.89
N ASP A 211 -8.96 11.41 6.88
CA ASP A 211 -9.41 11.38 5.49
C ASP A 211 -10.65 10.49 5.33
N GLY A 212 -10.61 9.28 5.89
CA GLY A 212 -11.73 8.36 5.89
C GLY A 212 -13.00 8.96 6.48
N TRP A 213 -12.91 9.55 7.67
CA TRP A 213 -14.06 10.19 8.31
C TRP A 213 -14.64 11.32 7.46
N THR A 214 -13.78 12.19 6.92
CA THR A 214 -14.20 13.28 6.04
C THR A 214 -14.97 12.76 4.82
N ASN A 215 -14.49 11.70 4.19
CA ASN A 215 -15.13 11.13 3.00
C ASN A 215 -16.38 10.30 3.34
N ILE A 216 -16.42 9.62 4.50
CA ILE A 216 -17.65 8.95 4.99
C ILE A 216 -18.77 9.97 5.20
N GLN A 217 -18.47 11.12 5.81
CA GLN A 217 -19.48 12.19 5.99
C GLN A 217 -20.06 12.64 4.64
N LYS A 218 -19.22 12.85 3.63
CA LYS A 218 -19.65 13.20 2.27
C LYS A 218 -20.52 12.09 1.65
N ALA A 219 -20.07 10.83 1.74
CA ALA A 219 -20.79 9.69 1.18
C ALA A 219 -22.18 9.49 1.85
N VAL A 220 -22.26 9.67 3.18
CA VAL A 220 -23.53 9.65 3.92
C VAL A 220 -24.44 10.79 3.48
N ALA A 221 -23.93 12.01 3.34
CA ALA A 221 -24.70 13.15 2.82
C ALA A 221 -25.24 12.87 1.40
N ASN A 222 -24.42 12.28 0.52
CA ASN A 222 -24.79 11.87 -0.84
C ASN A 222 -25.88 10.78 -0.87
N SER A 223 -26.06 10.03 0.23
CA SER A 223 -27.10 9.01 0.33
C SER A 223 -28.53 9.59 0.37
N GLY A 224 -28.66 10.91 0.55
CA GLY A 224 -29.97 11.59 0.66
C GLY A 224 -30.77 11.15 1.89
N GLY A 225 -30.11 10.75 2.97
CA GLY A 225 -30.77 10.26 4.20
C GLY A 225 -31.07 8.76 4.20
N ALA A 226 -30.70 8.02 3.15
CA ALA A 226 -30.91 6.57 3.10
C ALA A 226 -30.02 5.83 4.12
N VAL A 227 -28.85 6.38 4.46
CA VAL A 227 -27.95 5.88 5.49
C VAL A 227 -27.64 7.03 6.46
N THR A 228 -27.63 6.75 7.75
CA THR A 228 -27.33 7.71 8.82
C THR A 228 -26.24 7.15 9.74
N VAL A 229 -25.37 8.03 10.25
CA VAL A 229 -24.40 7.66 11.29
C VAL A 229 -25.06 7.79 12.65
N THR A 230 -25.14 6.68 13.38
CA THR A 230 -25.74 6.63 14.73
C THR A 230 -24.77 7.10 15.81
N ASP A 231 -23.49 6.86 15.61
CA ASP A 231 -22.41 7.31 16.51
C ASP A 231 -21.07 7.35 15.76
N HIS A 232 -20.21 8.27 16.16
CA HIS A 232 -18.87 8.42 15.61
C HIS A 232 -17.87 8.59 16.76
N GLU A 233 -16.87 7.72 16.79
CA GLU A 233 -15.80 7.75 17.77
C GLU A 233 -14.43 7.76 17.08
N SER A 234 -13.47 8.45 17.69
CA SER A 234 -12.09 8.46 17.22
C SER A 234 -11.15 7.89 18.30
N PHE A 235 -10.00 7.35 17.87
CA PHE A 235 -9.00 6.80 18.79
C PHE A 235 -7.58 7.06 18.29
N ASP A 236 -6.63 7.15 19.22
CA ASP A 236 -5.21 7.22 18.90
C ASP A 236 -4.74 5.88 18.31
N PRO A 237 -4.06 5.84 17.13
CA PRO A 237 -3.61 4.60 16.52
C PRO A 237 -2.62 3.79 17.39
N THR A 238 -2.01 4.42 18.40
CA THR A 238 -1.16 3.75 19.38
C THR A 238 -1.92 3.23 20.60
N ALA A 239 -3.24 3.46 20.68
CA ALA A 239 -4.07 3.00 21.79
C ALA A 239 -4.06 1.47 21.90
N VAL A 240 -3.86 0.97 23.11
CA VAL A 240 -3.88 -0.48 23.39
C VAL A 240 -5.29 -1.04 23.57
N THR A 241 -6.30 -0.18 23.74
CA THR A 241 -7.71 -0.54 23.84
C THR A 241 -8.60 0.60 23.38
N VAL A 242 -9.76 0.25 22.82
CA VAL A 242 -10.81 1.18 22.36
C VAL A 242 -12.21 0.76 22.86
N THR A 243 -12.24 -0.01 23.96
CA THR A 243 -13.49 -0.54 24.51
C THR A 243 -14.46 0.56 24.96
N THR A 244 -13.96 1.71 25.43
CA THR A 244 -14.81 2.85 25.82
C THR A 244 -15.55 3.43 24.59
N GLN A 245 -14.87 3.62 23.48
CA GLN A 245 -15.44 4.10 22.23
C GLN A 245 -16.46 3.08 21.67
N LEU A 246 -16.06 1.81 21.62
CA LEU A 246 -16.93 0.74 21.13
C LEU A 246 -18.16 0.51 22.01
N ALA A 247 -18.09 0.77 23.32
CA ALA A 247 -19.25 0.70 24.20
C ALA A 247 -20.32 1.74 23.86
N LYS A 248 -19.90 2.98 23.49
CA LYS A 248 -20.82 4.03 23.00
C LYS A 248 -21.43 3.63 21.66
N ILE A 249 -20.60 3.18 20.71
CA ILE A 249 -21.06 2.66 19.43
C ILE A 249 -22.10 1.55 19.63
N LYS A 250 -21.81 0.57 20.49
CA LYS A 250 -22.77 -0.51 20.83
C LYS A 250 -24.10 0.03 21.36
N ALA A 251 -24.06 1.04 22.21
CA ALA A 251 -25.25 1.67 22.78
C ALA A 251 -26.08 2.41 21.74
N SER A 252 -25.50 2.88 20.62
CA SER A 252 -26.20 3.53 19.51
C SER A 252 -26.97 2.55 18.62
N ASN A 253 -26.82 1.24 18.83
CA ASN A 253 -27.51 0.15 18.12
C ASN A 253 -27.41 0.24 16.59
N PRO A 254 -26.20 0.26 16.01
CA PRO A 254 -25.98 0.28 14.57
C PRO A 254 -26.25 -1.09 13.93
N GLN A 255 -26.53 -1.11 12.62
CA GLN A 255 -26.68 -2.31 11.81
C GLN A 255 -25.34 -2.78 11.20
N ALA A 256 -24.36 -1.87 11.09
CA ALA A 256 -23.00 -2.15 10.67
C ALA A 256 -22.05 -1.10 11.25
N ILE A 257 -20.74 -1.42 11.29
CA ILE A 257 -19.69 -0.50 11.73
C ILE A 257 -18.67 -0.28 10.61
N LEU A 258 -18.33 0.98 10.34
CA LEU A 258 -17.20 1.35 9.50
C LEU A 258 -15.98 1.60 10.40
N ILE A 259 -14.91 0.85 10.16
CA ILE A 259 -13.66 0.93 10.92
C ILE A 259 -12.61 1.53 10.00
N TRP A 260 -12.30 2.83 10.16
CA TRP A 260 -11.36 3.51 9.28
C TRP A 260 -10.02 3.74 9.98
N THR A 261 -9.16 2.78 9.87
CA THR A 261 -7.77 2.77 10.30
C THR A 261 -7.02 1.72 9.50
N THR A 262 -5.71 1.85 9.33
CA THR A 262 -4.91 0.88 8.56
C THR A 262 -3.82 0.27 9.44
N GLY A 263 -3.60 -1.03 9.29
CA GLY A 263 -2.53 -1.75 9.97
C GLY A 263 -2.90 -2.31 11.35
N THR A 264 -1.93 -2.36 12.24
CA THR A 264 -2.09 -2.96 13.57
C THR A 264 -3.24 -2.41 14.40
N PRO A 265 -3.64 -1.12 14.29
CA PRO A 265 -4.78 -0.57 15.04
C PRO A 265 -6.11 -1.26 14.72
N LEU A 266 -6.29 -1.84 13.53
CA LEU A 266 -7.48 -2.67 13.24
C LEU A 266 -7.60 -3.81 14.24
N GLY A 267 -6.51 -4.50 14.56
CA GLY A 267 -6.50 -5.59 15.55
C GLY A 267 -6.95 -5.15 16.95
N THR A 268 -6.65 -3.89 17.33
CA THR A 268 -7.13 -3.29 18.60
C THR A 268 -8.65 -3.11 18.58
N VAL A 269 -9.20 -2.59 17.46
CA VAL A 269 -10.65 -2.42 17.30
C VAL A 269 -11.36 -3.78 17.32
N LEU A 270 -10.89 -4.75 16.53
CA LEU A 270 -11.49 -6.09 16.48
C LEU A 270 -11.43 -6.81 17.83
N SER A 271 -10.33 -6.66 18.58
CA SER A 271 -10.21 -7.18 19.95
C SER A 271 -11.24 -6.54 20.89
N GLY A 272 -11.45 -5.24 20.79
CA GLY A 272 -12.47 -4.52 21.57
C GLY A 272 -13.89 -4.94 21.20
N MET A 273 -14.17 -5.17 19.91
CA MET A 273 -15.46 -5.71 19.47
C MET A 273 -15.74 -7.08 20.07
N GLN A 274 -14.74 -7.98 20.07
CA GLN A 274 -14.83 -9.29 20.67
C GLN A 274 -15.10 -9.20 22.19
N GLN A 275 -14.34 -8.36 22.91
CA GLN A 275 -14.54 -8.18 24.37
C GLN A 275 -15.94 -7.67 24.73
N LEU A 276 -16.58 -6.94 23.83
CA LEU A 276 -17.92 -6.40 24.02
C LEU A 276 -19.04 -7.27 23.43
N GLY A 277 -18.73 -8.42 22.84
CA GLY A 277 -19.71 -9.30 22.19
C GLY A 277 -20.36 -8.62 20.98
N MET A 278 -19.55 -7.98 20.14
CA MET A 278 -19.99 -7.29 18.90
C MET A 278 -19.58 -8.04 17.62
N GLU A 279 -19.14 -9.29 17.72
CA GLU A 279 -18.63 -10.06 16.58
C GLU A 279 -19.70 -10.38 15.53
N SER A 280 -20.97 -10.32 15.90
CA SER A 280 -22.09 -10.50 14.97
C SER A 280 -22.43 -9.22 14.18
N LEU A 281 -21.88 -8.05 14.61
CA LEU A 281 -22.08 -6.79 13.87
C LEU A 281 -21.22 -6.79 12.60
N PRO A 282 -21.81 -6.65 11.40
CA PRO A 282 -21.04 -6.53 10.16
C PRO A 282 -20.05 -5.35 10.24
N ALA A 283 -18.81 -5.59 9.87
CA ALA A 283 -17.75 -4.59 9.88
C ALA A 283 -17.26 -4.34 8.45
N MET A 284 -17.00 -3.07 8.13
CA MET A 284 -16.38 -2.61 6.90
C MET A 284 -15.10 -1.85 7.26
N THR A 285 -13.99 -2.10 6.56
CA THR A 285 -12.71 -1.44 6.83
C THR A 285 -11.99 -1.06 5.54
N THR A 286 -10.88 -0.33 5.62
CA THR A 286 -10.15 0.19 4.44
C THR A 286 -9.59 -0.95 3.58
N ASN A 287 -9.36 -0.69 2.30
CA ASN A 287 -8.70 -1.63 1.39
C ASN A 287 -7.28 -1.98 1.88
N GLY A 288 -6.53 -1.05 2.46
CA GLY A 288 -5.20 -1.31 3.02
C GLY A 288 -5.17 -2.38 4.14
N ASN A 289 -6.31 -2.78 4.67
CA ASN A 289 -6.44 -3.90 5.60
C ASN A 289 -6.82 -5.22 4.90
N ALA A 290 -7.04 -5.21 3.60
CA ALA A 290 -7.32 -6.41 2.81
C ALA A 290 -6.00 -7.18 2.54
N SER A 291 -5.35 -7.62 3.61
CA SER A 291 -4.10 -8.35 3.62
C SER A 291 -4.32 -9.75 4.18
N THR A 292 -3.98 -10.77 3.40
CA THR A 292 -4.12 -12.17 3.79
C THR A 292 -3.23 -12.52 4.98
N SER A 293 -2.04 -11.94 5.02
CA SER A 293 -1.08 -12.15 6.11
C SER A 293 -1.57 -11.52 7.43
N GLN A 294 -2.09 -10.29 7.38
CA GLN A 294 -2.66 -9.59 8.53
C GLN A 294 -3.91 -10.30 9.07
N LEU A 295 -4.85 -10.66 8.18
CA LEU A 295 -6.11 -11.31 8.56
C LEU A 295 -5.86 -12.71 9.12
N GLY A 296 -4.86 -13.43 8.59
CA GLY A 296 -4.43 -14.72 9.12
C GLY A 296 -3.98 -14.65 10.58
N GLN A 297 -3.27 -13.58 10.98
CA GLN A 297 -2.86 -13.34 12.37
C GLN A 297 -4.03 -12.96 13.28
N MET A 298 -5.13 -12.45 12.73
CA MET A 298 -6.30 -11.98 13.48
C MET A 298 -7.48 -12.95 13.43
N THR A 299 -7.34 -14.17 12.89
CA THR A 299 -8.43 -15.12 12.64
C THR A 299 -9.38 -15.31 13.83
N GLY A 300 -8.84 -15.38 15.07
CA GLY A 300 -9.64 -15.53 16.29
C GLY A 300 -10.41 -14.27 16.73
N LYS A 301 -10.19 -13.12 16.09
CA LYS A 301 -10.80 -11.83 16.44
C LYS A 301 -11.71 -11.28 15.34
N LEU A 302 -11.72 -11.93 14.19
CA LEU A 302 -12.49 -11.45 13.04
C LEU A 302 -14.00 -11.54 13.33
N PRO A 303 -14.79 -10.53 12.98
CA PRO A 303 -16.25 -10.56 13.07
C PRO A 303 -16.81 -11.64 12.12
N ALA A 304 -18.10 -11.89 12.25
CA ALA A 304 -18.80 -12.86 11.39
C ALA A 304 -18.73 -12.45 9.92
N GLN A 305 -18.81 -11.14 9.66
CA GLN A 305 -18.73 -10.55 8.33
C GLN A 305 -17.76 -9.36 8.36
N LEU A 306 -16.73 -9.43 7.54
CA LEU A 306 -15.74 -8.36 7.39
C LEU A 306 -15.59 -8.02 5.91
N TYR A 307 -15.90 -6.77 5.57
CA TYR A 307 -15.95 -6.27 4.20
C TYR A 307 -14.86 -5.24 3.92
N PHE A 308 -14.40 -5.22 2.67
CA PHE A 308 -13.36 -4.35 2.18
C PHE A 308 -13.78 -3.71 0.85
N PRO A 309 -13.41 -2.45 0.59
CA PRO A 309 -13.52 -1.88 -0.74
C PRO A 309 -12.35 -2.45 -1.56
N GLY A 310 -12.64 -3.44 -2.38
CA GLY A 310 -11.66 -4.14 -3.20
C GLY A 310 -11.68 -3.68 -4.65
N ALA A 311 -10.68 -4.12 -5.38
CA ALA A 311 -10.58 -3.93 -6.82
C ALA A 311 -11.20 -5.12 -7.60
N PRO A 312 -11.34 -5.03 -8.93
CA PRO A 312 -11.92 -6.11 -9.75
C PRO A 312 -11.29 -7.49 -9.54
N PHE A 313 -9.97 -7.57 -9.28
CA PHE A 313 -9.31 -8.85 -9.05
C PHE A 313 -9.90 -9.62 -7.84
N MET A 314 -10.34 -8.92 -6.80
CA MET A 314 -10.97 -9.50 -5.61
C MET A 314 -12.42 -9.98 -5.88
N ALA A 315 -13.03 -9.54 -6.99
CA ALA A 315 -14.35 -10.02 -7.39
C ALA A 315 -14.32 -11.46 -7.96
N GLY A 316 -13.13 -11.97 -8.19
CA GLY A 316 -12.91 -13.27 -8.82
C GLY A 316 -13.01 -13.21 -10.36
N VAL A 317 -12.08 -13.86 -11.02
CA VAL A 317 -11.86 -13.83 -12.47
C VAL A 317 -13.08 -14.24 -13.30
N GLN A 318 -13.94 -15.09 -12.73
CA GLN A 318 -15.18 -15.55 -13.37
C GLN A 318 -16.20 -14.42 -13.56
N ASN A 319 -16.17 -13.40 -12.71
CA ASN A 319 -17.08 -12.24 -12.73
C ASN A 319 -16.57 -11.11 -13.63
N LEU A 320 -15.37 -11.26 -14.20
CA LEU A 320 -14.72 -10.24 -15.03
C LEU A 320 -14.84 -10.56 -16.52
N THR A 321 -14.75 -9.52 -17.35
CA THR A 321 -14.79 -9.59 -18.81
C THR A 321 -13.70 -8.75 -19.45
N GLY A 322 -13.46 -8.92 -20.75
CA GLY A 322 -12.56 -8.08 -21.53
C GLY A 322 -11.11 -8.12 -21.06
N GLN A 323 -10.41 -7.00 -21.25
CA GLN A 323 -8.97 -6.92 -20.97
C GLN A 323 -8.66 -6.98 -19.48
N THR A 324 -9.49 -6.43 -18.60
CA THR A 324 -9.33 -6.54 -17.14
C THR A 324 -9.26 -8.00 -16.69
N LYS A 325 -10.13 -8.87 -17.25
CA LYS A 325 -10.04 -10.32 -17.00
C LYS A 325 -8.67 -10.90 -17.38
N THR A 326 -8.17 -10.52 -18.56
CA THR A 326 -6.85 -10.99 -19.03
C THR A 326 -5.73 -10.52 -18.11
N GLN A 327 -5.78 -9.27 -17.64
CA GLN A 327 -4.77 -8.71 -16.71
C GLN A 327 -4.82 -9.42 -15.34
N VAL A 328 -6.00 -9.67 -14.81
CA VAL A 328 -6.16 -10.43 -13.55
C VAL A 328 -5.63 -11.85 -13.70
N GLN A 329 -5.91 -12.54 -14.80
CA GLN A 329 -5.35 -13.87 -15.05
C GLN A 329 -3.81 -13.86 -15.12
N ALA A 330 -3.21 -12.85 -15.75
CA ALA A 330 -1.75 -12.71 -15.81
C ALA A 330 -1.15 -12.43 -14.42
N PHE A 331 -1.80 -11.57 -13.63
CA PHE A 331 -1.43 -11.28 -12.26
C PHE A 331 -1.49 -12.53 -11.38
N ASP A 332 -2.62 -13.23 -11.36
CA ASP A 332 -2.80 -14.46 -10.57
C ASP A 332 -1.75 -15.52 -10.93
N ALA A 333 -1.45 -15.67 -12.23
CA ALA A 333 -0.44 -16.60 -12.69
C ALA A 333 0.97 -16.21 -12.21
N ALA A 334 1.32 -14.92 -12.29
CA ALA A 334 2.62 -14.40 -11.85
C ALA A 334 2.77 -14.51 -10.31
N MET A 335 1.73 -14.16 -9.55
CA MET A 335 1.73 -14.26 -8.10
C MET A 335 1.79 -15.72 -7.64
N SER A 336 1.03 -16.61 -8.28
CA SER A 336 1.06 -18.05 -8.00
C SER A 336 2.46 -18.64 -8.29
N ALA A 337 3.09 -18.26 -9.40
CA ALA A 337 4.46 -18.67 -9.72
C ALA A 337 5.49 -18.14 -8.72
N ALA A 338 5.20 -17.04 -8.04
CA ALA A 338 6.00 -16.49 -6.94
C ALA A 338 5.67 -17.13 -5.57
N GLY A 339 4.68 -18.05 -5.51
CA GLY A 339 4.28 -18.76 -4.28
C GLY A 339 3.10 -18.13 -3.54
N ASN A 340 2.58 -16.98 -4.00
CA ASN A 340 1.37 -16.36 -3.45
C ASN A 340 0.13 -16.84 -4.23
N LYS A 341 -0.71 -17.64 -3.56
CA LYS A 341 -1.91 -18.23 -4.16
C LYS A 341 -3.18 -17.42 -3.95
N VAL A 342 -3.17 -16.50 -3.00
CA VAL A 342 -4.30 -15.63 -2.67
C VAL A 342 -3.75 -14.20 -2.60
N PRO A 343 -3.57 -13.55 -3.77
CA PRO A 343 -3.12 -12.16 -3.80
C PRO A 343 -4.13 -11.25 -3.11
N ASP A 344 -3.64 -10.14 -2.61
CA ASP A 344 -4.41 -9.18 -1.83
C ASP A 344 -4.15 -7.74 -2.27
N GLU A 345 -4.73 -6.80 -1.54
CA GLU A 345 -4.66 -5.38 -1.91
C GLU A 345 -3.22 -4.84 -1.89
N GLY A 346 -2.38 -5.27 -0.94
CA GLY A 346 -0.98 -4.86 -0.91
C GLY A 346 -0.23 -5.25 -2.19
N ASN A 347 -0.52 -6.42 -2.74
CA ASN A 347 0.02 -6.82 -4.03
C ASN A 347 -0.51 -5.94 -5.18
N ALA A 348 -1.81 -5.61 -5.15
CA ALA A 348 -2.46 -4.84 -6.20
C ALA A 348 -2.06 -3.37 -6.21
N LEU A 349 -1.78 -2.79 -5.04
CA LEU A 349 -1.30 -1.40 -4.92
C LEU A 349 -0.02 -1.16 -5.72
N ALA A 350 0.89 -2.12 -5.76
CA ALA A 350 2.17 -1.99 -6.47
C ALA A 350 2.12 -2.49 -7.92
N TRP A 351 1.24 -3.43 -8.24
CA TRP A 351 1.22 -4.09 -9.55
C TRP A 351 0.88 -3.13 -10.69
N ASP A 352 -0.28 -2.48 -10.65
CA ASP A 352 -0.73 -1.60 -11.74
C ASP A 352 0.15 -0.37 -11.93
N PRO A 353 0.61 0.37 -10.89
CA PRO A 353 1.60 1.42 -11.05
C PRO A 353 2.85 0.97 -11.80
N ALA A 354 3.43 -0.15 -11.38
CA ALA A 354 4.60 -0.71 -12.04
C ALA A 354 4.31 -1.18 -13.47
N LEU A 355 3.13 -1.76 -13.74
CA LEU A 355 2.70 -2.16 -15.08
C LEU A 355 2.56 -0.95 -16.02
N ILE A 356 2.00 0.16 -15.53
CA ILE A 356 1.90 1.44 -16.28
C ILE A 356 3.30 1.97 -16.59
N LEU A 357 4.23 1.95 -15.63
CA LEU A 357 5.61 2.38 -15.86
C LEU A 357 6.35 1.47 -16.85
N VAL A 358 6.17 0.15 -16.76
CA VAL A 358 6.73 -0.80 -17.73
C VAL A 358 6.17 -0.53 -19.13
N SER A 359 4.87 -0.21 -19.25
CA SER A 359 4.25 0.18 -20.52
C SER A 359 4.84 1.47 -21.06
N ALA A 360 5.07 2.47 -20.21
CA ALA A 360 5.74 3.72 -20.59
C ALA A 360 7.16 3.46 -21.12
N LEU A 361 7.95 2.71 -20.39
CA LEU A 361 9.34 2.39 -20.77
C LEU A 361 9.42 1.56 -22.05
N LYS A 362 8.53 0.60 -22.26
CA LYS A 362 8.44 -0.16 -23.54
C LYS A 362 8.07 0.75 -24.73
N LYS A 363 7.30 1.81 -24.49
CA LYS A 363 6.89 2.73 -25.54
C LYS A 363 7.91 3.82 -25.85
N LEU A 364 8.61 4.31 -24.81
CA LEU A 364 9.48 5.48 -24.87
C LEU A 364 10.96 5.12 -24.93
N GLY A 365 11.32 3.88 -24.55
CA GLY A 365 12.70 3.43 -24.33
C GLY A 365 13.21 3.73 -22.92
N LEU A 366 14.30 3.05 -22.53
CA LEU A 366 14.87 3.12 -21.17
C LEU A 366 15.51 4.47 -20.82
N GLY A 367 15.77 5.33 -21.82
CA GLY A 367 16.27 6.70 -21.63
C GLY A 367 15.15 7.74 -21.41
N ALA A 368 13.91 7.32 -21.20
CA ALA A 368 12.78 8.23 -21.04
C ALA A 368 12.96 9.16 -19.84
N THR A 369 12.74 10.46 -20.06
CA THR A 369 12.74 11.48 -19.02
C THR A 369 11.46 11.45 -18.19
N ALA A 370 11.48 12.02 -16.98
CA ALA A 370 10.29 12.18 -16.15
C ALA A 370 9.15 12.87 -16.91
N ALA A 371 9.45 13.93 -17.70
CA ALA A 371 8.46 14.64 -18.49
C ALA A 371 7.80 13.75 -19.57
N GLN A 372 8.58 12.90 -20.23
CA GLN A 372 8.03 11.96 -21.21
C GLN A 372 7.16 10.90 -20.57
N ILE A 373 7.57 10.36 -19.42
CA ILE A 373 6.79 9.38 -18.64
C ILE A 373 5.48 10.00 -18.16
N HIS A 374 5.55 11.20 -17.58
CA HIS A 374 4.37 11.96 -17.15
C HIS A 374 3.38 12.18 -18.32
N GLN A 375 3.87 12.68 -19.47
CA GLN A 375 3.05 12.89 -20.66
C GLN A 375 2.44 11.57 -21.16
N TYR A 376 3.18 10.47 -21.12
CA TYR A 376 2.66 9.17 -21.50
C TYR A 376 1.52 8.74 -20.58
N ILE A 377 1.69 8.80 -19.26
CA ILE A 377 0.64 8.44 -18.31
C ILE A 377 -0.60 9.32 -18.53
N ASP A 378 -0.42 10.63 -18.67
CA ASP A 378 -1.52 11.58 -18.91
C ASP A 378 -2.28 11.33 -20.22
N SER A 379 -1.66 10.65 -21.18
CA SER A 379 -2.28 10.28 -22.46
C SER A 379 -3.05 8.95 -22.41
N LEU A 380 -2.93 8.17 -21.33
CA LEU A 380 -3.56 6.85 -21.25
C LEU A 380 -5.08 6.98 -21.13
N SER A 381 -5.79 6.29 -22.02
CA SER A 381 -7.23 6.11 -21.97
C SER A 381 -7.56 4.66 -22.31
N GLY A 382 -8.32 3.99 -21.42
CA GLY A 382 -8.68 2.59 -21.58
C GLY A 382 -7.55 1.59 -21.25
N PHE A 383 -6.54 2.00 -20.49
CA PHE A 383 -5.50 1.08 -20.03
C PHE A 383 -6.08 0.10 -19.00
N ALA A 384 -6.05 -1.19 -19.34
CA ALA A 384 -6.57 -2.22 -18.45
C ALA A 384 -5.51 -2.66 -17.44
N GLY A 385 -5.84 -2.55 -16.16
CA GLY A 385 -5.11 -3.09 -15.03
C GLY A 385 -5.97 -4.08 -14.25
N ILE A 386 -5.45 -4.55 -13.13
CA ILE A 386 -6.17 -5.43 -12.19
C ILE A 386 -7.09 -4.64 -11.24
N ASN A 387 -6.75 -3.35 -11.03
CA ASN A 387 -7.57 -2.42 -10.24
C ASN A 387 -8.69 -1.78 -11.06
N GLY A 388 -8.75 -2.01 -12.38
CA GLY A 388 -9.78 -1.49 -13.26
C GLY A 388 -9.23 -1.00 -14.60
N THR A 389 -10.04 -0.21 -15.30
CA THR A 389 -9.64 0.43 -16.55
C THR A 389 -9.32 1.89 -16.30
N TYR A 390 -8.07 2.26 -16.53
CA TYR A 390 -7.56 3.61 -16.26
C TYR A 390 -7.88 4.57 -17.41
N ASN A 391 -8.24 5.79 -17.06
CA ASN A 391 -8.41 6.90 -17.96
C ASN A 391 -7.82 8.19 -17.37
N PHE A 392 -6.56 8.45 -17.65
CA PHE A 392 -5.88 9.67 -17.20
C PHE A 392 -6.20 10.91 -18.06
N THR A 393 -6.83 10.71 -19.21
CA THR A 393 -7.26 11.85 -20.07
C THR A 393 -8.50 12.54 -19.51
N ASP A 394 -9.29 11.86 -18.68
CA ASP A 394 -10.44 12.44 -18.01
C ASP A 394 -10.01 13.18 -16.72
N LYS A 395 -9.78 14.46 -16.86
CA LYS A 395 -9.34 15.32 -15.75
C LYS A 395 -10.45 15.62 -14.72
N SER A 396 -11.67 15.11 -14.90
CA SER A 396 -12.70 15.12 -13.87
C SER A 396 -12.52 14.00 -12.82
N ILE A 397 -11.71 12.98 -13.13
CA ILE A 397 -11.27 11.97 -12.17
C ILE A 397 -10.25 12.61 -11.23
N PRO A 398 -10.53 12.70 -9.93
CA PRO A 398 -9.64 13.37 -8.99
C PRO A 398 -8.35 12.58 -8.74
N ASP A 399 -7.36 13.25 -8.17
CA ASP A 399 -6.19 12.66 -7.52
C ASP A 399 -5.23 11.93 -8.49
N ASN A 400 -5.20 12.31 -9.77
CA ASN A 400 -4.34 11.66 -10.78
C ASN A 400 -4.36 10.12 -10.74
N ARG A 401 -5.53 9.51 -10.54
CA ARG A 401 -5.68 8.04 -10.37
C ARG A 401 -6.10 7.34 -11.64
N GLY A 402 -6.83 8.01 -12.51
CA GLY A 402 -7.41 7.42 -13.71
C GLY A 402 -8.52 6.40 -13.46
N LEU A 403 -8.92 6.14 -12.21
CA LEU A 403 -9.95 5.17 -11.82
C LEU A 403 -11.20 5.87 -11.27
N THR A 404 -12.37 5.33 -11.60
CA THR A 404 -13.66 5.81 -11.10
C THR A 404 -14.22 4.85 -10.06
N ILE A 405 -15.30 5.26 -9.38
CA ILE A 405 -16.02 4.42 -8.43
C ILE A 405 -16.45 3.06 -9.01
N ASN A 406 -16.65 2.96 -10.33
CA ASN A 406 -17.02 1.69 -10.99
C ASN A 406 -15.91 0.62 -10.92
N SER A 407 -14.70 0.99 -10.53
CA SER A 407 -13.61 0.06 -10.25
C SER A 407 -13.61 -0.46 -8.81
N VAL A 408 -14.50 0.05 -7.93
CA VAL A 408 -14.62 -0.43 -6.55
C VAL A 408 -15.69 -1.50 -6.46
N TYR A 409 -15.27 -2.70 -6.05
CA TYR A 409 -16.13 -3.80 -5.64
C TYR A 409 -16.12 -3.89 -4.11
N ILE A 410 -17.10 -4.55 -3.51
CA ILE A 410 -16.99 -4.92 -2.09
C ILE A 410 -16.65 -6.40 -2.02
N ALA A 411 -15.52 -6.70 -1.39
CA ALA A 411 -15.08 -8.05 -1.09
C ALA A 411 -15.35 -8.39 0.38
N GLU A 412 -15.65 -9.65 0.65
CA GLU A 412 -15.77 -10.21 1.99
C GLU A 412 -14.63 -11.20 2.23
N TRP A 413 -14.04 -11.14 3.40
CA TRP A 413 -13.06 -12.15 3.81
C TRP A 413 -13.74 -13.43 4.29
N ASN A 414 -13.59 -14.49 3.54
CA ASN A 414 -14.03 -15.82 3.95
C ASN A 414 -12.98 -16.47 4.86
N LYS A 415 -13.15 -16.29 6.16
CA LYS A 415 -12.20 -16.82 7.17
C LYS A 415 -12.11 -18.35 7.21
N ALA A 416 -13.10 -19.07 6.68
CA ALA A 416 -13.09 -20.54 6.65
C ALA A 416 -12.23 -21.06 5.50
N GLN A 417 -12.19 -20.35 4.39
CA GLN A 417 -11.41 -20.69 3.20
C GLN A 417 -10.06 -19.98 3.15
N GLY A 418 -9.91 -18.85 3.86
CA GLY A 418 -8.74 -17.99 3.79
C GLY A 418 -8.62 -17.30 2.43
N ASP A 419 -9.74 -16.85 1.86
CA ASP A 419 -9.84 -16.33 0.52
C ASP A 419 -10.89 -15.21 0.43
N TRP A 420 -10.90 -14.49 -0.69
CA TRP A 420 -11.83 -13.40 -0.98
C TRP A 420 -13.11 -13.90 -1.64
N THR A 421 -14.24 -13.33 -1.24
CA THR A 421 -15.54 -13.55 -1.88
C THR A 421 -16.13 -12.20 -2.27
N ALA A 422 -16.53 -12.05 -3.52
CA ALA A 422 -17.21 -10.84 -3.94
C ALA A 422 -18.57 -10.71 -3.23
N ALA A 423 -18.81 -9.55 -2.60
CA ALA A 423 -20.04 -9.24 -1.88
C ALA A 423 -20.93 -8.26 -2.64
N SER A 424 -20.36 -7.48 -3.57
CA SER A 424 -21.11 -6.61 -4.49
C SER A 424 -20.40 -6.48 -5.84
N GLY A 425 -21.14 -6.03 -6.84
CA GLY A 425 -20.61 -5.54 -8.11
C GLY A 425 -20.02 -4.13 -8.00
N PRO A 426 -19.77 -3.48 -9.16
CA PRO A 426 -19.14 -2.16 -9.24
C PRO A 426 -19.84 -1.11 -8.40
N ALA A 427 -19.06 -0.16 -7.85
CA ALA A 427 -19.52 0.95 -7.03
C ALA A 427 -20.27 0.53 -5.75
N GLY A 428 -20.09 -0.71 -5.28
CA GLY A 428 -20.82 -1.24 -4.13
C GLY A 428 -22.28 -1.57 -4.42
N ASN A 429 -22.69 -1.67 -5.68
CA ASN A 429 -24.04 -1.92 -6.11
C ASN A 429 -24.21 -3.28 -6.78
N GLY A 430 -25.44 -3.81 -6.69
CA GLY A 430 -25.81 -5.05 -7.39
C GLY A 430 -25.13 -6.31 -6.85
N GLN A 431 -25.30 -7.39 -7.61
CA GLN A 431 -24.59 -8.66 -7.38
C GLN A 431 -23.19 -8.57 -8.03
N PRO A 432 -22.22 -9.35 -7.53
CA PRO A 432 -20.89 -9.46 -8.11
C PRO A 432 -20.89 -9.88 -9.56
#